data_be94a77e0a6a0e02a60c24d7f8f2cae3
#
_entry.id   be94a77e0a6a0e02a60c24d7f8f2cae3
#
_cell.length_a   1.000
_cell.length_b   1.000
_cell.length_c   1.000
_cell.angle_alpha   90.00
_cell.angle_beta   90.00
_cell.angle_gamma   90.00
#
_symmetry.space_group_name_H-M   'P 1'
#
loop_
_entity.id
_entity.type
_entity.pdbx_description
1 polymer ?
#
loop_
_entity_poly.entity_id
_entity_poly.type
_entity_poly.pdbx_seq_one_letter_code
_entity_poly.pdbx_strand_id
1 'polypeptide(L)'
;MQSTPLFQSRIGLGTWQMGEDPSQAKAECAAIAHALDVGYRLIDTAEMYADGVAESLVGMALGSFASNRREEVTLVSKVLPHHADKRGTIKACEASLRRMQCDYLDHYLLHWQGSHSFESTIEGFLTLHERGLIRHFGVSNFDPKALNSWHKAEANVGSSSHCLSNQVYYALNERGVEFDLLPAMNTLNIALMAYSPLGTGSLAQHAGLTRLANKHGLTAAQLALAWILRHPHAVAIPKSTHFVRIEENWQASQIQLSAPVLTQLDALFPAPTQPSRLAII
;
A
#
# COMPACT_ATOMS: atom_id res chain seq x y z
N MET A 1 -15.17 22.04 -5.08
CA MET A 1 -13.80 21.88 -4.51
C MET A 1 -13.34 20.49 -4.93
N GLN A 2 -12.26 20.37 -5.70
CA GLN A 2 -11.65 19.08 -5.99
C GLN A 2 -11.06 18.59 -4.65
N SER A 3 -11.55 17.46 -4.14
CA SER A 3 -10.97 16.83 -2.95
C SER A 3 -9.51 16.49 -3.25
N THR A 4 -8.60 16.88 -2.37
CA THR A 4 -7.19 16.45 -2.45
C THR A 4 -7.17 14.92 -2.56
N PRO A 5 -6.43 14.35 -3.52
CA PRO A 5 -6.38 12.91 -3.66
C PRO A 5 -5.79 12.28 -2.39
N LEU A 6 -6.36 11.15 -1.94
CA LEU A 6 -5.92 10.45 -0.74
C LEU A 6 -4.42 10.07 -0.81
N PHE A 7 -3.93 9.77 -2.00
CA PHE A 7 -2.54 9.43 -2.26
C PHE A 7 -1.96 10.36 -3.32
N GLN A 8 -0.75 10.87 -3.07
CA GLN A 8 -0.05 11.78 -4.00
C GLN A 8 0.39 11.10 -5.30
N SER A 9 0.44 9.77 -5.32
CA SER A 9 0.84 9.00 -6.49
C SER A 9 0.09 7.65 -6.51
N ARG A 10 -0.17 7.13 -7.71
CA ARG A 10 -0.86 5.85 -7.90
C ARG A 10 0.08 4.64 -7.91
N ILE A 11 1.39 4.90 -8.06
CA ILE A 11 2.45 3.92 -7.84
C ILE A 11 3.23 4.37 -6.62
N GLY A 12 3.35 3.49 -5.63
CA GLY A 12 4.18 3.67 -4.44
C GLY A 12 5.35 2.68 -4.43
N LEU A 13 6.35 2.95 -3.60
CA LEU A 13 7.41 2.00 -3.31
C LEU A 13 7.10 1.26 -2.01
N GLY A 14 6.92 -0.07 -2.08
CA GLY A 14 6.88 -0.95 -0.92
C GLY A 14 8.29 -1.23 -0.39
N THR A 15 8.43 -1.33 0.92
CA THR A 15 9.73 -1.59 1.58
C THR A 15 9.80 -2.95 2.29
N TRP A 16 8.82 -3.83 2.05
CA TRP A 16 8.87 -5.19 2.60
C TRP A 16 10.18 -5.90 2.22
N GLN A 17 10.80 -6.58 3.18
CA GLN A 17 12.13 -7.21 3.07
C GLN A 17 13.31 -6.23 2.89
N MET A 18 13.12 -4.93 3.02
CA MET A 18 14.25 -4.01 3.18
C MET A 18 14.71 -4.00 4.65
N GLY A 19 16.02 -3.93 4.84
CA GLY A 19 16.65 -3.92 6.16
C GLY A 19 16.89 -5.30 6.77
N GLU A 20 16.51 -6.41 6.11
CA GLU A 20 16.77 -7.77 6.58
C GLU A 20 18.27 -8.13 6.51
N ASP A 21 18.97 -7.61 5.51
CA ASP A 21 20.43 -7.78 5.34
C ASP A 21 21.13 -6.43 5.54
N PRO A 22 21.86 -6.24 6.65
CA PRO A 22 22.57 -4.99 6.90
C PRO A 22 23.57 -4.61 5.81
N SER A 23 24.11 -5.56 5.04
CA SER A 23 25.02 -5.30 3.93
C SER A 23 24.34 -4.58 2.77
N GLN A 24 23.01 -4.70 2.63
CA GLN A 24 22.20 -4.08 1.59
C GLN A 24 21.65 -2.69 1.98
N ALA A 25 21.74 -2.29 3.25
CA ALA A 25 21.11 -1.07 3.77
C ALA A 25 21.43 0.18 2.95
N LYS A 26 22.69 0.32 2.51
CA LYS A 26 23.12 1.46 1.67
C LYS A 26 22.45 1.43 0.29
N ALA A 27 22.37 0.27 -0.34
CA ALA A 27 21.73 0.10 -1.65
C ALA A 27 20.22 0.30 -1.57
N GLU A 28 19.59 -0.18 -0.49
CA GLU A 28 18.16 -0.03 -0.24
C GLU A 28 17.79 1.44 0.02
N CYS A 29 18.54 2.14 0.86
CA CYS A 29 18.39 3.58 1.06
C CYS A 29 18.55 4.36 -0.26
N ALA A 30 19.54 4.04 -1.07
CA ALA A 30 19.74 4.65 -2.38
C ALA A 30 18.57 4.35 -3.34
N ALA A 31 17.98 3.15 -3.28
CA ALA A 31 16.81 2.80 -4.08
C ALA A 31 15.56 3.62 -3.69
N ILE A 32 15.34 3.84 -2.38
CA ILE A 32 14.24 4.71 -1.91
C ILE A 32 14.46 6.15 -2.39
N ALA A 33 15.68 6.70 -2.23
CA ALA A 33 16.02 8.03 -2.70
C ALA A 33 15.83 8.16 -4.22
N HIS A 34 16.31 7.18 -4.99
CA HIS A 34 16.12 7.15 -6.44
C HIS A 34 14.63 7.12 -6.84
N ALA A 35 13.80 6.36 -6.14
CA ALA A 35 12.36 6.36 -6.40
C ALA A 35 11.75 7.75 -6.22
N LEU A 36 12.14 8.47 -5.16
CA LEU A 36 11.70 9.84 -4.93
C LEU A 36 12.16 10.80 -6.04
N ASP A 37 13.39 10.65 -6.53
CA ASP A 37 13.95 11.44 -7.63
C ASP A 37 13.24 11.15 -8.96
N VAL A 38 12.85 9.91 -9.24
CA VAL A 38 12.06 9.49 -10.41
C VAL A 38 10.65 10.10 -10.40
N GLY A 39 10.10 10.37 -9.21
CA GLY A 39 8.78 10.97 -9.07
C GLY A 39 7.80 10.24 -8.16
N TYR A 40 8.21 9.14 -7.52
CA TYR A 40 7.37 8.49 -6.52
C TYR A 40 7.01 9.48 -5.41
N ARG A 41 5.73 9.44 -5.00
CA ARG A 41 5.21 10.28 -3.90
C ARG A 41 4.37 9.46 -2.92
N LEU A 42 4.61 8.13 -2.89
CA LEU A 42 4.03 7.19 -1.93
C LEU A 42 5.10 6.18 -1.53
N ILE A 43 5.41 6.10 -0.24
CA ILE A 43 6.30 5.09 0.36
C ILE A 43 5.51 4.31 1.39
N ASP A 44 5.48 2.98 1.24
CA ASP A 44 4.81 2.06 2.16
C ASP A 44 5.82 1.25 2.95
N THR A 45 5.71 1.31 4.27
CA THR A 45 6.52 0.57 5.23
C THR A 45 5.66 0.00 6.37
N ALA A 46 6.27 -0.61 7.37
CA ALA A 46 5.62 -1.08 8.59
C ALA A 46 6.63 -1.26 9.73
N GLU A 47 6.17 -1.14 10.99
CA GLU A 47 7.01 -1.45 12.15
C GLU A 47 7.52 -2.91 12.16
N MET A 48 6.77 -3.83 11.52
CA MET A 48 7.15 -5.23 11.39
C MET A 48 8.35 -5.45 10.47
N TYR A 49 8.57 -4.58 9.47
CA TYR A 49 9.57 -4.85 8.44
C TYR A 49 10.99 -4.71 9.00
N ALA A 50 11.68 -5.85 9.13
CA ALA A 50 13.00 -5.95 9.75
C ALA A 50 13.05 -5.24 11.12
N ASP A 51 12.01 -5.46 11.97
CA ASP A 51 11.89 -4.87 13.30
C ASP A 51 12.06 -3.32 13.32
N GLY A 52 11.52 -2.65 12.28
CA GLY A 52 11.57 -1.19 12.13
C GLY A 52 12.81 -0.67 11.41
N VAL A 53 13.75 -1.53 10.98
CA VAL A 53 14.90 -1.09 10.18
C VAL A 53 14.45 -0.51 8.84
N ALA A 54 13.42 -1.09 8.19
CA ALA A 54 12.86 -0.55 6.97
C ALA A 54 12.37 0.90 7.14
N GLU A 55 11.70 1.21 8.25
CA GLU A 55 11.29 2.59 8.59
C GLU A 55 12.50 3.53 8.76
N SER A 56 13.59 3.04 9.38
CA SER A 56 14.81 3.82 9.52
C SER A 56 15.48 4.12 8.17
N LEU A 57 15.45 3.17 7.24
CA LEU A 57 15.95 3.37 5.86
C LEU A 57 15.10 4.42 5.13
N VAL A 58 13.78 4.41 5.31
CA VAL A 58 12.88 5.44 4.77
C VAL A 58 13.26 6.81 5.33
N GLY A 59 13.45 6.92 6.66
CA GLY A 59 13.88 8.17 7.30
C GLY A 59 15.20 8.72 6.75
N MET A 60 16.21 7.85 6.58
CA MET A 60 17.49 8.24 5.99
C MET A 60 17.35 8.74 4.54
N ALA A 61 16.54 8.06 3.73
CA ALA A 61 16.30 8.46 2.34
C ALA A 61 15.56 9.81 2.27
N LEU A 62 14.55 10.03 3.12
CA LEU A 62 13.82 11.30 3.21
C LEU A 62 14.71 12.45 3.63
N GLY A 63 15.65 12.23 4.55
CA GLY A 63 16.61 13.24 4.99
C GLY A 63 17.53 13.74 3.87
N SER A 64 17.79 12.89 2.87
CA SER A 64 18.54 13.26 1.66
C SER A 64 17.69 13.91 0.58
N PHE A 65 16.37 13.65 0.60
CA PHE A 65 15.39 14.22 -0.30
C PHE A 65 14.99 15.60 0.25
N ALA A 66 15.60 16.66 -0.28
CA ALA A 66 15.50 18.06 0.14
C ALA A 66 14.51 18.37 1.29
N SER A 67 15.01 18.84 2.41
CA SER A 67 14.35 18.95 3.73
C SER A 67 12.99 19.69 3.77
N ASN A 68 12.59 20.34 2.70
CA ASN A 68 11.32 21.08 2.57
C ASN A 68 10.26 20.37 1.70
N ARG A 69 10.47 19.11 1.31
CA ARG A 69 9.58 18.35 0.40
C ARG A 69 8.83 17.20 1.08
N ARG A 70 8.84 17.13 2.43
CA ARG A 70 8.13 16.09 3.19
C ARG A 70 6.63 16.06 2.85
N GLU A 71 6.03 17.23 2.62
CA GLU A 71 4.61 17.39 2.29
C GLU A 71 4.22 16.79 0.93
N GLU A 72 5.19 16.59 0.03
CA GLU A 72 4.96 15.99 -1.28
C GLU A 72 4.86 14.47 -1.22
N VAL A 73 5.26 13.84 -0.11
CA VAL A 73 5.37 12.38 0.01
C VAL A 73 4.31 11.84 0.97
N THR A 74 3.46 10.95 0.48
CA THR A 74 2.57 10.14 1.31
C THR A 74 3.39 9.03 1.99
N LEU A 75 3.56 9.11 3.31
CA LEU A 75 4.18 8.06 4.11
C LEU A 75 3.11 7.19 4.75
N VAL A 76 3.22 5.89 4.49
CA VAL A 76 2.34 4.86 5.06
C VAL A 76 3.15 3.96 5.98
N SER A 77 2.68 3.75 7.20
CA SER A 77 3.18 2.70 8.08
C SER A 77 2.02 1.96 8.76
N LYS A 78 2.34 0.91 9.51
CA LYS A 78 1.32 -0.03 10.02
C LYS A 78 1.64 -0.43 11.45
N VAL A 79 0.60 -0.49 12.30
CA VAL A 79 0.68 -1.06 13.65
C VAL A 79 0.43 -2.57 13.62
N LEU A 80 1.24 -3.32 14.34
CA LEU A 80 1.04 -4.76 14.54
C LEU A 80 -0.20 -5.04 15.42
N PRO A 81 -0.93 -6.12 15.16
CA PRO A 81 -2.17 -6.44 15.89
C PRO A 81 -2.01 -6.56 17.39
N HIS A 82 -0.87 -7.01 17.89
CA HIS A 82 -0.62 -7.15 19.33
C HIS A 82 -0.30 -5.81 20.02
N HIS A 83 -0.05 -4.76 19.25
CA HIS A 83 0.06 -3.37 19.72
C HIS A 83 -1.23 -2.56 19.48
N ALA A 84 -2.29 -3.17 18.94
CA ALA A 84 -3.44 -2.44 18.42
C ALA A 84 -4.52 -2.11 19.46
N ASP A 85 -4.20 -2.09 20.78
CA ASP A 85 -5.03 -1.38 21.72
C ASP A 85 -4.77 0.14 21.64
N LYS A 86 -5.62 0.96 22.25
CA LYS A 86 -5.49 2.43 22.20
C LYS A 86 -4.09 2.92 22.57
N ARG A 87 -3.56 2.44 23.68
CA ARG A 87 -2.26 2.89 24.21
C ARG A 87 -1.10 2.35 23.36
N GLY A 88 -1.18 1.10 22.97
CA GLY A 88 -0.18 0.44 22.13
C GLY A 88 -0.10 1.07 20.74
N THR A 89 -1.25 1.34 20.11
CA THR A 89 -1.35 2.04 18.81
C THR A 89 -0.64 3.39 18.85
N ILE A 90 -0.87 4.19 19.90
CA ILE A 90 -0.21 5.49 20.07
C ILE A 90 1.30 5.31 20.23
N LYS A 91 1.73 4.40 21.11
CA LYS A 91 3.16 4.14 21.36
C LYS A 91 3.88 3.60 20.12
N ALA A 92 3.24 2.71 19.35
CA ALA A 92 3.80 2.16 18.12
C ALA A 92 3.98 3.25 17.05
N CYS A 93 2.97 4.11 16.85
CA CYS A 93 3.06 5.24 15.92
C CYS A 93 4.21 6.21 16.31
N GLU A 94 4.29 6.60 17.57
CA GLU A 94 5.38 7.47 18.05
C GLU A 94 6.77 6.82 17.86
N ALA A 95 6.87 5.49 17.96
CA ALA A 95 8.11 4.76 17.68
C ALA A 95 8.42 4.77 16.16
N SER A 96 7.43 4.56 15.30
CA SER A 96 7.57 4.66 13.85
C SER A 96 8.04 6.04 13.40
N LEU A 97 7.43 7.10 13.94
CA LEU A 97 7.83 8.49 13.67
C LEU A 97 9.28 8.77 14.04
N ARG A 98 9.72 8.25 15.21
CA ARG A 98 11.14 8.39 15.63
C ARG A 98 12.09 7.67 14.68
N ARG A 99 11.76 6.43 14.22
CA ARG A 99 12.59 5.68 13.28
C ARG A 99 12.69 6.39 11.93
N MET A 100 11.57 6.90 11.43
CA MET A 100 11.52 7.64 10.16
C MET A 100 11.96 9.11 10.27
N GLN A 101 12.25 9.61 11.47
CA GLN A 101 12.69 10.99 11.72
C GLN A 101 11.72 12.02 11.11
N CYS A 102 10.42 11.80 11.29
CA CYS A 102 9.39 12.68 10.77
C CYS A 102 8.32 12.99 11.84
N ASP A 103 7.59 14.10 11.63
CA ASP A 103 6.64 14.62 12.61
C ASP A 103 5.26 13.97 12.49
N TYR A 104 4.93 13.42 11.32
CA TYR A 104 3.63 12.80 11.06
C TYR A 104 3.71 11.72 9.99
N LEU A 105 2.75 10.79 10.01
CA LEU A 105 2.42 9.88 8.92
C LEU A 105 1.21 10.42 8.14
N ASP A 106 1.21 10.23 6.83
CA ASP A 106 0.03 10.56 6.03
C ASP A 106 -1.05 9.50 6.17
N HIS A 107 -0.65 8.23 6.29
CA HIS A 107 -1.57 7.11 6.47
C HIS A 107 -1.01 6.10 7.47
N TYR A 108 -1.83 5.70 8.46
CA TYR A 108 -1.45 4.70 9.45
C TYR A 108 -2.46 3.56 9.46
N LEU A 109 -1.98 2.32 9.28
CA LEU A 109 -2.85 1.16 9.08
C LEU A 109 -2.80 0.19 10.26
N LEU A 110 -3.92 -0.48 10.56
CA LEU A 110 -3.88 -1.75 11.28
C LEU A 110 -3.42 -2.84 10.30
N HIS A 111 -2.29 -3.51 10.59
CA HIS A 111 -1.63 -4.41 9.64
C HIS A 111 -2.45 -5.66 9.31
N TRP A 112 -3.19 -6.21 10.29
CA TRP A 112 -4.26 -7.21 10.15
C TRP A 112 -5.05 -7.28 11.45
N GLN A 113 -6.20 -7.94 11.42
CA GLN A 113 -7.04 -8.12 12.60
C GLN A 113 -6.35 -8.98 13.65
N GLY A 114 -6.30 -8.48 14.89
CA GLY A 114 -5.79 -9.18 16.08
C GLY A 114 -6.87 -9.51 17.10
N SER A 115 -6.46 -9.62 18.36
CA SER A 115 -7.33 -9.92 19.49
C SER A 115 -7.92 -8.68 20.19
N HIS A 116 -7.37 -7.48 19.91
CA HIS A 116 -7.91 -6.23 20.44
C HIS A 116 -9.21 -5.86 19.73
N SER A 117 -10.13 -5.17 20.42
CA SER A 117 -11.34 -4.67 19.81
C SER A 117 -11.02 -3.56 18.80
N PHE A 118 -11.80 -3.46 17.75
CA PHE A 118 -11.63 -2.40 16.76
C PHE A 118 -11.86 -1.02 17.36
N GLU A 119 -12.80 -0.89 18.30
CA GLU A 119 -13.06 0.35 19.02
C GLU A 119 -11.78 0.88 19.69
N SER A 120 -11.03 0.00 20.37
CA SER A 120 -9.78 0.38 21.04
C SER A 120 -8.70 0.88 20.06
N THR A 121 -8.58 0.21 18.90
CA THR A 121 -7.66 0.64 17.84
C THR A 121 -8.08 1.98 17.24
N ILE A 122 -9.38 2.14 16.94
CA ILE A 122 -9.95 3.36 16.38
C ILE A 122 -9.75 4.53 17.33
N GLU A 123 -10.00 4.37 18.63
CA GLU A 123 -9.70 5.41 19.63
C GLU A 123 -8.22 5.82 19.65
N GLY A 124 -7.30 4.86 19.42
CA GLY A 124 -5.87 5.14 19.26
C GLY A 124 -5.61 5.99 18.01
N PHE A 125 -6.18 5.64 16.87
CA PHE A 125 -6.07 6.41 15.62
C PHE A 125 -6.66 7.80 15.74
N LEU A 126 -7.83 7.94 16.35
CA LEU A 126 -8.47 9.25 16.58
C LEU A 126 -7.58 10.14 17.46
N THR A 127 -7.02 9.60 18.54
CA THR A 127 -6.07 10.34 19.41
C THR A 127 -4.82 10.78 18.64
N LEU A 128 -4.28 9.93 17.78
CA LEU A 128 -3.12 10.27 16.92
C LEU A 128 -3.48 11.36 15.90
N HIS A 129 -4.66 11.27 15.30
CA HIS A 129 -5.17 12.26 14.36
C HIS A 129 -5.38 13.63 15.02
N GLU A 130 -6.01 13.67 16.19
CA GLU A 130 -6.21 14.90 16.98
C GLU A 130 -4.88 15.55 17.37
N ARG A 131 -3.84 14.75 17.64
CA ARG A 131 -2.49 15.24 17.95
C ARG A 131 -1.70 15.62 16.69
N GLY A 132 -2.24 15.45 15.50
CA GLY A 132 -1.59 15.73 14.22
C GLY A 132 -0.45 14.76 13.86
N LEU A 133 -0.35 13.60 14.54
CA LEU A 133 0.69 12.58 14.31
C LEU A 133 0.36 11.66 13.13
N ILE A 134 -0.92 11.56 12.76
CA ILE A 134 -1.38 10.92 11.51
C ILE A 134 -2.39 11.83 10.83
N ARG A 135 -2.44 11.80 9.49
CA ARG A 135 -3.46 12.53 8.71
C ARG A 135 -4.68 11.67 8.45
N HIS A 136 -4.47 10.40 8.15
CA HIS A 136 -5.51 9.42 7.82
C HIS A 136 -5.18 8.07 8.44
N PHE A 137 -6.18 7.21 8.52
CA PHE A 137 -5.99 5.82 8.92
C PHE A 137 -6.74 4.86 8.00
N GLY A 138 -6.36 3.60 8.07
CA GLY A 138 -6.94 2.51 7.31
C GLY A 138 -6.61 1.15 7.92
N VAL A 139 -6.86 0.12 7.16
CA VAL A 139 -6.63 -1.26 7.55
C VAL A 139 -5.84 -2.01 6.48
N SER A 140 -5.36 -3.19 6.81
CA SER A 140 -4.74 -4.11 5.86
C SER A 140 -5.23 -5.54 6.13
N ASN A 141 -5.39 -6.32 5.06
CA ASN A 141 -5.85 -7.70 5.13
C ASN A 141 -7.26 -7.88 5.75
N PHE A 142 -8.16 -6.95 5.49
CA PHE A 142 -9.55 -7.05 5.91
C PHE A 142 -10.42 -7.58 4.78
N ASP A 143 -11.15 -8.65 5.07
CA ASP A 143 -12.21 -9.19 4.21
C ASP A 143 -13.51 -8.36 4.36
N PRO A 144 -14.57 -8.60 3.57
CA PRO A 144 -15.82 -7.84 3.67
C PRO A 144 -16.46 -7.89 5.06
N LYS A 145 -16.33 -9.02 5.78
CA LYS A 145 -16.89 -9.18 7.13
C LYS A 145 -16.14 -8.32 8.14
N ALA A 146 -14.81 -8.32 8.07
CA ALA A 146 -13.95 -7.50 8.92
C ALA A 146 -14.18 -6.01 8.67
N LEU A 147 -14.30 -5.58 7.39
CA LEU A 147 -14.62 -4.18 7.04
C LEU A 147 -15.97 -3.74 7.61
N ASN A 148 -17.01 -4.57 7.48
CA ASN A 148 -18.31 -4.27 8.05
C ASN A 148 -18.26 -4.18 9.59
N SER A 149 -17.48 -5.02 10.25
CA SER A 149 -17.28 -4.98 11.71
C SER A 149 -16.51 -3.72 12.13
N TRP A 150 -15.50 -3.34 11.37
CA TRP A 150 -14.77 -2.09 11.58
C TRP A 150 -15.67 -0.87 11.45
N HIS A 151 -16.47 -0.79 10.39
CA HIS A 151 -17.40 0.32 10.17
C HIS A 151 -18.43 0.46 11.30
N LYS A 152 -18.93 -0.67 11.85
CA LYS A 152 -19.78 -0.66 13.04
C LYS A 152 -19.04 -0.12 14.27
N ALA A 153 -17.79 -0.51 14.46
CA ALA A 153 -16.97 -0.02 15.56
C ALA A 153 -16.70 1.49 15.45
N GLU A 154 -16.47 2.03 14.23
CA GLU A 154 -16.39 3.48 14.01
C GLU A 154 -17.67 4.21 14.46
N ALA A 155 -18.83 3.67 14.13
CA ALA A 155 -20.11 4.22 14.58
C ALA A 155 -20.28 4.14 16.10
N ASN A 156 -19.85 3.04 16.73
CA ASN A 156 -19.93 2.86 18.19
C ASN A 156 -19.10 3.88 18.96
N VAL A 157 -17.91 4.24 18.45
CA VAL A 157 -17.06 5.27 19.10
C VAL A 157 -17.44 6.70 18.70
N GLY A 158 -18.43 6.87 17.83
CA GLY A 158 -18.86 8.19 17.35
C GLY A 158 -17.76 8.89 16.52
N SER A 159 -16.99 8.13 15.74
CA SER A 159 -15.87 8.66 14.96
C SER A 159 -16.34 9.66 13.91
N SER A 160 -15.70 10.83 13.88
CA SER A 160 -15.84 11.82 12.80
C SER A 160 -14.91 11.56 11.61
N SER A 161 -13.91 10.68 11.78
CA SER A 161 -12.98 10.23 10.75
C SER A 161 -13.19 8.74 10.49
N HIS A 162 -13.00 8.30 9.25
CA HIS A 162 -13.30 6.93 8.82
C HIS A 162 -12.07 6.26 8.21
N CYS A 163 -12.08 4.93 8.16
CA CYS A 163 -11.14 4.12 7.41
C CYS A 163 -11.18 4.51 5.93
N LEU A 164 -10.05 4.95 5.38
CA LEU A 164 -9.98 5.43 4.00
C LEU A 164 -9.31 4.45 3.04
N SER A 165 -8.63 3.42 3.53
CA SER A 165 -7.99 2.42 2.68
C SER A 165 -7.97 1.04 3.30
N ASN A 166 -7.97 0.02 2.43
CA ASN A 166 -7.65 -1.35 2.79
C ASN A 166 -6.50 -1.84 1.91
N GLN A 167 -5.38 -2.21 2.54
CA GLN A 167 -4.22 -2.73 1.85
C GLN A 167 -4.30 -4.25 1.78
N VAL A 168 -4.40 -4.82 0.57
CA VAL A 168 -4.60 -6.25 0.36
C VAL A 168 -3.72 -6.79 -0.75
N TYR A 169 -3.46 -8.10 -0.73
CA TYR A 169 -2.83 -8.79 -1.85
C TYR A 169 -3.74 -8.73 -3.07
N TYR A 170 -3.28 -8.04 -4.10
CA TYR A 170 -4.01 -7.95 -5.36
C TYR A 170 -3.06 -7.88 -6.54
N ALA A 171 -3.18 -8.83 -7.45
CA ALA A 171 -2.36 -8.98 -8.64
C ALA A 171 -3.13 -9.73 -9.73
N LEU A 172 -2.63 -9.74 -10.98
CA LEU A 172 -3.24 -10.49 -12.08
C LEU A 172 -3.46 -11.98 -11.76
N ASN A 173 -2.54 -12.60 -11.02
CA ASN A 173 -2.62 -14.00 -10.59
C ASN A 173 -3.30 -14.20 -9.22
N GLU A 174 -3.75 -13.12 -8.57
CA GLU A 174 -4.53 -13.15 -7.33
C GLU A 174 -5.64 -12.11 -7.40
N ARG A 175 -6.80 -12.53 -7.90
CA ARG A 175 -7.95 -11.67 -8.19
C ARG A 175 -9.13 -11.88 -7.24
N GLY A 176 -8.97 -12.74 -6.22
CA GLY A 176 -10.07 -13.13 -5.32
C GLY A 176 -10.86 -11.96 -4.75
N VAL A 177 -10.18 -10.84 -4.45
CA VAL A 177 -10.81 -9.61 -3.93
C VAL A 177 -11.83 -8.95 -4.88
N GLU A 178 -11.81 -9.28 -6.18
CA GLU A 178 -12.73 -8.68 -7.15
C GLU A 178 -14.17 -9.15 -6.97
N PHE A 179 -14.39 -10.34 -6.38
CA PHE A 179 -15.73 -10.91 -6.28
C PHE A 179 -16.64 -10.14 -5.31
N ASP A 180 -16.17 -9.87 -4.11
CA ASP A 180 -16.98 -9.28 -3.03
C ASP A 180 -16.28 -8.14 -2.29
N LEU A 181 -14.96 -8.19 -2.11
CA LEU A 181 -14.24 -7.19 -1.32
C LEU A 181 -14.18 -5.83 -2.03
N LEU A 182 -13.79 -5.78 -3.32
CA LEU A 182 -13.76 -4.51 -4.06
C LEU A 182 -15.14 -3.84 -4.17
N PRO A 183 -16.25 -4.57 -4.44
CA PRO A 183 -17.60 -4.01 -4.34
C PRO A 183 -17.92 -3.43 -2.96
N ALA A 184 -17.56 -4.14 -1.88
CA ALA A 184 -17.78 -3.66 -0.52
C ALA A 184 -16.94 -2.39 -0.22
N MET A 185 -15.67 -2.36 -0.62
CA MET A 185 -14.81 -1.19 -0.47
C MET A 185 -15.34 0.01 -1.24
N ASN A 186 -15.82 -0.18 -2.47
CA ASN A 186 -16.43 0.89 -3.26
C ASN A 186 -17.67 1.47 -2.58
N THR A 187 -18.52 0.62 -2.00
CA THR A 187 -19.72 1.06 -1.25
C THR A 187 -19.37 1.91 -0.04
N LEU A 188 -18.26 1.59 0.63
CA LEU A 188 -17.76 2.30 1.82
C LEU A 188 -16.79 3.46 1.48
N ASN A 189 -16.53 3.74 0.20
CA ASN A 189 -15.53 4.71 -0.26
C ASN A 189 -14.12 4.44 0.29
N ILE A 190 -13.74 3.18 0.41
CA ILE A 190 -12.42 2.72 0.86
C ILE A 190 -11.52 2.48 -0.34
N ALA A 191 -10.36 3.13 -0.38
CA ALA A 191 -9.40 2.99 -1.46
C ALA A 191 -8.64 1.65 -1.37
N LEU A 192 -8.30 1.09 -2.54
CA LEU A 192 -7.48 -0.11 -2.66
C LEU A 192 -6.00 0.24 -2.64
N MET A 193 -5.24 -0.38 -1.73
CA MET A 193 -3.77 -0.44 -1.81
C MET A 193 -3.36 -1.87 -2.15
N ALA A 194 -2.84 -2.09 -3.36
CA ALA A 194 -2.44 -3.42 -3.82
C ALA A 194 -0.98 -3.70 -3.41
N TYR A 195 -0.77 -4.55 -2.41
CA TYR A 195 0.57 -5.06 -2.11
C TYR A 195 0.91 -6.31 -2.94
N SER A 196 2.19 -6.62 -3.08
CA SER A 196 2.72 -7.68 -3.96
C SER A 196 2.08 -7.68 -5.37
N PRO A 197 1.96 -6.52 -6.03
CA PRO A 197 1.17 -6.35 -7.26
C PRO A 197 1.75 -7.11 -8.46
N LEU A 198 2.96 -7.63 -8.32
CA LEU A 198 3.66 -8.46 -9.32
C LEU A 198 3.70 -9.96 -8.94
N GLY A 199 2.81 -10.39 -8.01
CA GLY A 199 2.71 -11.78 -7.59
C GLY A 199 4.03 -12.31 -7.02
N THR A 200 4.69 -11.53 -6.15
CA THR A 200 6.04 -11.83 -5.60
C THR A 200 7.10 -12.10 -6.67
N GLY A 201 6.96 -11.45 -7.85
CA GLY A 201 7.88 -11.58 -8.98
C GLY A 201 7.49 -12.63 -10.02
N SER A 202 6.51 -13.49 -9.76
CA SER A 202 6.07 -14.55 -10.69
C SER A 202 5.48 -14.00 -12.00
N LEU A 203 4.77 -12.88 -11.93
CA LEU A 203 4.18 -12.22 -13.11
C LEU A 203 5.25 -11.69 -14.08
N ALA A 204 6.36 -11.19 -13.57
CA ALA A 204 7.46 -10.72 -14.42
C ALA A 204 8.11 -11.86 -15.24
N GLN A 205 7.94 -13.11 -14.82
CA GLN A 205 8.45 -14.32 -15.48
C GLN A 205 7.37 -15.09 -16.25
N HIS A 206 6.11 -14.63 -16.23
CA HIS A 206 5.00 -15.35 -16.85
C HIS A 206 5.02 -15.21 -18.37
N ALA A 207 5.32 -16.30 -19.09
CA ALA A 207 5.55 -16.32 -20.53
C ALA A 207 4.38 -15.74 -21.36
N GLY A 208 3.12 -16.03 -20.98
CA GLY A 208 1.93 -15.50 -21.63
C GLY A 208 1.83 -13.98 -21.47
N LEU A 209 2.06 -13.47 -20.25
CA LEU A 209 2.03 -12.04 -19.95
C LEU A 209 3.16 -11.32 -20.68
N THR A 210 4.38 -11.88 -20.68
CA THR A 210 5.53 -11.31 -21.40
C THR A 210 5.25 -11.21 -22.91
N ARG A 211 4.70 -12.27 -23.53
CA ARG A 211 4.34 -12.21 -24.95
C ARG A 211 3.29 -11.13 -25.24
N LEU A 212 2.30 -10.99 -24.37
CA LEU A 212 1.27 -9.94 -24.53
C LEU A 212 1.88 -8.55 -24.36
N ALA A 213 2.68 -8.33 -23.32
CA ALA A 213 3.33 -7.05 -23.05
C ALA A 213 4.23 -6.61 -24.21
N ASN A 214 5.07 -7.52 -24.75
CA ASN A 214 5.97 -7.24 -25.87
C ASN A 214 5.23 -6.78 -27.15
N LYS A 215 4.00 -7.27 -27.41
CA LYS A 215 3.17 -6.79 -28.55
C LYS A 215 2.80 -5.31 -28.42
N HIS A 216 2.85 -4.77 -27.23
CA HIS A 216 2.52 -3.37 -26.92
C HIS A 216 3.73 -2.53 -26.54
N GLY A 217 4.96 -3.05 -26.69
CA GLY A 217 6.20 -2.36 -26.30
C GLY A 217 6.36 -2.17 -24.80
N LEU A 218 5.73 -3.04 -23.98
CA LEU A 218 5.73 -2.97 -22.52
C LEU A 218 6.49 -4.14 -21.91
N THR A 219 6.94 -3.99 -20.65
CA THR A 219 7.35 -5.13 -19.83
C THR A 219 6.14 -5.81 -19.20
N ALA A 220 6.27 -7.08 -18.81
CA ALA A 220 5.21 -7.78 -18.08
C ALA A 220 4.84 -7.09 -16.77
N ALA A 221 5.81 -6.49 -16.07
CA ALA A 221 5.59 -5.71 -14.87
C ALA A 221 4.76 -4.46 -15.14
N GLN A 222 5.09 -3.70 -16.18
CA GLN A 222 4.31 -2.51 -16.58
C GLN A 222 2.86 -2.87 -16.92
N LEU A 223 2.66 -3.95 -17.68
CA LEU A 223 1.32 -4.41 -18.05
C LEU A 223 0.50 -4.84 -16.82
N ALA A 224 1.12 -5.57 -15.87
CA ALA A 224 0.48 -6.00 -14.64
C ALA A 224 0.11 -4.82 -13.72
N LEU A 225 1.01 -3.86 -13.55
CA LEU A 225 0.76 -2.66 -12.75
C LEU A 225 -0.33 -1.78 -13.38
N ALA A 226 -0.26 -1.51 -14.68
CA ALA A 226 -1.27 -0.74 -15.40
C ALA A 226 -2.66 -1.39 -15.31
N TRP A 227 -2.71 -2.73 -15.26
CA TRP A 227 -3.97 -3.45 -15.07
C TRP A 227 -4.58 -3.19 -13.68
N ILE A 228 -3.80 -3.16 -12.59
CA ILE A 228 -4.29 -2.77 -11.26
C ILE A 228 -4.81 -1.33 -11.29
N LEU A 229 -4.06 -0.44 -11.92
CA LEU A 229 -4.38 0.98 -11.99
C LEU A 229 -5.58 1.32 -12.89
N ARG A 230 -6.19 0.32 -13.56
CA ARG A 230 -7.48 0.52 -14.23
C ARG A 230 -8.61 0.91 -13.26
N HIS A 231 -8.49 0.52 -11.98
CA HIS A 231 -9.39 0.96 -10.92
C HIS A 231 -9.03 2.38 -10.47
N PRO A 232 -9.97 3.35 -10.54
CA PRO A 232 -9.66 4.78 -10.32
C PRO A 232 -9.07 5.08 -8.94
N HIS A 233 -9.51 4.34 -7.91
CA HIS A 233 -9.12 4.53 -6.51
C HIS A 233 -8.07 3.51 -6.03
N ALA A 234 -7.37 2.85 -6.97
CA ALA A 234 -6.32 1.90 -6.64
C ALA A 234 -4.94 2.56 -6.67
N VAL A 235 -4.09 2.16 -5.74
CA VAL A 235 -2.65 2.36 -5.79
C VAL A 235 -1.96 1.00 -5.73
N ALA A 236 -0.82 0.86 -6.42
CA ALA A 236 0.01 -0.33 -6.38
C ALA A 236 1.35 -0.01 -5.72
N ILE A 237 1.84 -0.90 -4.85
CA ILE A 237 3.06 -0.70 -4.08
C ILE A 237 4.10 -1.80 -4.34
N PRO A 238 4.62 -1.90 -5.60
CA PRO A 238 5.70 -2.84 -5.90
C PRO A 238 6.96 -2.49 -5.10
N LYS A 239 7.69 -3.53 -4.64
CA LYS A 239 9.02 -3.39 -4.04
C LYS A 239 10.09 -3.60 -5.11
N SER A 240 11.08 -2.74 -5.17
CA SER A 240 12.31 -2.94 -5.94
C SER A 240 13.48 -2.18 -5.33
N THR A 241 14.68 -2.76 -5.42
CA THR A 241 15.95 -2.09 -5.14
C THR A 241 16.77 -1.84 -6.42
N HIS A 242 16.24 -2.26 -7.58
CA HIS A 242 16.88 -2.07 -8.89
C HIS A 242 16.35 -0.80 -9.54
N PHE A 243 17.20 0.17 -9.83
CA PHE A 243 16.85 1.49 -10.38
C PHE A 243 16.03 1.38 -11.67
N VAL A 244 16.46 0.57 -12.63
CA VAL A 244 15.74 0.37 -13.89
C VAL A 244 14.31 -0.13 -13.64
N ARG A 245 14.10 -1.10 -12.73
CA ARG A 245 12.76 -1.59 -12.40
C ARG A 245 11.90 -0.54 -11.67
N ILE A 246 12.52 0.32 -10.87
CA ILE A 246 11.84 1.45 -10.22
C ILE A 246 11.30 2.39 -11.30
N GLU A 247 12.11 2.75 -12.28
CA GLU A 247 11.72 3.61 -13.42
C GLU A 247 10.61 2.95 -14.27
N GLU A 248 10.77 1.67 -14.64
CA GLU A 248 9.77 0.91 -15.39
C GLU A 248 8.42 0.83 -14.65
N ASN A 249 8.45 0.54 -13.34
CA ASN A 249 7.25 0.49 -12.51
C ASN A 249 6.57 1.87 -12.45
N TRP A 250 7.34 2.95 -12.32
CA TRP A 250 6.81 4.31 -12.32
C TRP A 250 6.08 4.64 -13.63
N GLN A 251 6.67 4.29 -14.76
CA GLN A 251 6.07 4.49 -16.08
C GLN A 251 4.71 3.80 -16.23
N ALA A 252 4.46 2.69 -15.51
CA ALA A 252 3.17 2.01 -15.54
C ALA A 252 2.00 2.93 -15.12
N SER A 253 2.24 3.97 -14.32
CA SER A 253 1.22 4.94 -13.92
C SER A 253 0.66 5.78 -15.08
N GLN A 254 1.39 5.84 -16.21
CA GLN A 254 1.01 6.60 -17.40
C GLN A 254 0.33 5.73 -18.47
N ILE A 255 0.27 4.41 -18.26
CA ILE A 255 -0.23 3.46 -19.25
C ILE A 255 -1.74 3.30 -19.09
N GLN A 256 -2.47 3.54 -20.19
CA GLN A 256 -3.89 3.25 -20.29
C GLN A 256 -4.10 2.00 -21.16
N LEU A 257 -4.71 0.97 -20.58
CA LEU A 257 -4.99 -0.27 -21.28
C LEU A 257 -6.26 -0.17 -22.09
N SER A 258 -6.20 -0.58 -23.36
CA SER A 258 -7.38 -0.67 -24.23
C SER A 258 -8.25 -1.88 -23.87
N ALA A 259 -9.55 -1.83 -24.21
CA ALA A 259 -10.48 -2.94 -23.96
C ALA A 259 -10.00 -4.29 -24.55
N PRO A 260 -9.43 -4.37 -25.77
CA PRO A 260 -8.87 -5.62 -26.30
C PRO A 260 -7.74 -6.20 -25.46
N VAL A 261 -6.87 -5.34 -24.88
CA VAL A 261 -5.78 -5.78 -23.99
C VAL A 261 -6.34 -6.34 -22.69
N LEU A 262 -7.35 -5.67 -22.11
CA LEU A 262 -8.03 -6.15 -20.90
C LEU A 262 -8.69 -7.53 -21.14
N THR A 263 -9.36 -7.72 -22.27
CA THR A 263 -9.95 -9.02 -22.65
C THR A 263 -8.88 -10.13 -22.77
N GLN A 264 -7.69 -9.82 -23.32
CA GLN A 264 -6.60 -10.79 -23.41
C GLN A 264 -6.00 -11.10 -22.02
N LEU A 265 -5.93 -10.11 -21.13
CA LEU A 265 -5.51 -10.32 -19.74
C LEU A 265 -6.51 -11.19 -18.99
N ASP A 266 -7.81 -10.96 -19.16
CA ASP A 266 -8.88 -11.78 -18.55
C ASP A 266 -8.86 -13.23 -19.07
N ALA A 267 -8.47 -13.45 -20.32
CA ALA A 267 -8.27 -14.79 -20.85
C ALA A 267 -7.06 -15.52 -20.27
N LEU A 268 -5.98 -14.77 -19.94
CA LEU A 268 -4.78 -15.33 -19.29
C LEU A 268 -4.96 -15.52 -17.77
N PHE A 269 -5.72 -14.66 -17.15
CA PHE A 269 -5.96 -14.60 -15.70
C PHE A 269 -7.46 -14.35 -15.46
N PRO A 270 -8.28 -15.40 -15.48
CA PRO A 270 -9.74 -15.26 -15.35
C PRO A 270 -10.15 -14.60 -14.03
N ALA A 271 -11.20 -13.75 -14.11
CA ALA A 271 -11.82 -13.19 -12.92
C ALA A 271 -12.46 -14.28 -12.04
N PRO A 272 -12.56 -14.10 -10.72
CA PRO A 272 -13.20 -15.05 -9.83
C PRO A 272 -14.70 -15.15 -10.15
N THR A 273 -15.25 -16.36 -10.11
CA THR A 273 -16.69 -16.64 -10.32
C THR A 273 -17.42 -16.95 -9.03
N GLN A 274 -16.70 -17.03 -7.91
CA GLN A 274 -17.23 -17.30 -6.56
C GLN A 274 -16.35 -16.63 -5.50
N PRO A 275 -16.89 -16.41 -4.28
CA PRO A 275 -16.10 -15.85 -3.21
C PRO A 275 -14.94 -16.78 -2.83
N SER A 276 -13.81 -16.21 -2.49
CA SER A 276 -12.65 -16.94 -1.99
C SER A 276 -12.17 -16.34 -0.65
N ARG A 277 -11.45 -17.14 0.12
CA ARG A 277 -10.77 -16.61 1.29
C ARG A 277 -9.76 -15.55 0.83
N LEU A 278 -9.68 -14.44 1.58
CA LEU A 278 -8.68 -13.41 1.32
C LEU A 278 -7.27 -14.02 1.36
N ALA A 279 -6.54 -13.88 0.26
CA ALA A 279 -5.15 -14.32 0.19
C ALA A 279 -4.26 -13.35 0.97
N ILE A 280 -3.31 -13.90 1.73
CA ILE A 280 -2.33 -13.17 2.55
C ILE A 280 -0.97 -13.82 2.30
N ILE A 281 0.11 -13.02 2.25
CA ILE A 281 1.50 -13.48 2.08
C ILE A 281 2.24 -13.27 3.39
#